data_ff2e82f04b1bd9e876528e0d3dbfdc88
#
_entry.id   ff2e82f04b1bd9e876528e0d3dbfdc88
#
_cell.length_a   1.000
_cell.length_b   1.000
_cell.length_c   1.000
_cell.angle_alpha   90.00
_cell.angle_beta   90.00
_cell.angle_gamma   90.00
#
_symmetry.space_group_name_H-M   'P 1'
#
loop_
_entity.id
_entity.type
_entity.pdbx_description
1 polymer ?
#
loop_
_entity_poly.entity_id
_entity_poly.type
_entity_poly.pdbx_seq_one_letter_code
_entity_poly.pdbx_strand_id
1 'polypeptide(L)'
;MKTLSAVLVLLVGVLVCPSLAADKEEKTKVGEAVAERIQDLNLTDQQEAKIADIRKEFRPKVQEAAKALAGVVKDEEDKIQAVLTPEQRDKVKAMKEERAEHREECVVHAITNLKELDLTDAEMAKIGEIRKEFRPKIAKAMEGLRGILTDAQKKTREDALAAGKSRKEVMEALKLTDDQKTKVEAIGKELATLVREEMEQVGDVLNAEQKDKLQDVKDERKERVRDRKAHAIANAKDLNLTDEQKSKLADIRKEYRPKVQDAGNKLRVTIREELVQIVPVLKG
;
A
#
# COMPACT_ATOMS: atom_id res chain seq x y z
N MET A 1 7.28 -24.13 14.22
CA MET A 1 6.11 -23.53 13.54
C MET A 1 6.60 -22.21 12.93
N LYS A 2 6.96 -22.26 11.66
CA LYS A 2 7.73 -21.20 10.99
C LYS A 2 6.83 -20.06 10.53
N THR A 3 7.12 -18.90 10.93
CA THR A 3 6.95 -17.49 10.55
C THR A 3 5.93 -17.11 9.47
N LEU A 4 4.65 -17.33 9.74
CA LEU A 4 3.54 -17.00 8.83
C LEU A 4 3.37 -15.51 8.55
N SER A 5 3.72 -14.63 9.47
CA SER A 5 3.47 -13.18 9.31
C SER A 5 4.46 -12.51 8.36
N ALA A 6 5.73 -12.92 8.35
CA ALA A 6 6.74 -12.37 7.44
C ALA A 6 6.49 -12.80 5.99
N VAL A 7 6.04 -14.04 5.79
CA VAL A 7 5.68 -14.59 4.47
C VAL A 7 4.49 -13.86 3.86
N LEU A 8 3.49 -13.54 4.68
CA LEU A 8 2.28 -12.84 4.21
C LEU A 8 2.59 -11.43 3.70
N VAL A 9 3.50 -10.71 4.38
CA VAL A 9 3.92 -9.36 3.97
C VAL A 9 4.76 -9.40 2.70
N LEU A 10 5.62 -10.41 2.54
CA LEU A 10 6.49 -10.55 1.37
C LEU A 10 5.75 -10.99 0.11
N LEU A 11 4.84 -11.95 0.22
CA LEU A 11 4.04 -12.40 -0.91
C LEU A 11 3.10 -11.29 -1.42
N VAL A 12 2.53 -10.48 -0.53
CA VAL A 12 1.67 -9.34 -0.91
C VAL A 12 2.48 -8.18 -1.49
N GLY A 13 3.69 -7.91 -0.97
CA GLY A 13 4.52 -6.79 -1.45
C GLY A 13 5.00 -6.96 -2.90
N VAL A 14 5.32 -8.17 -3.30
CA VAL A 14 5.83 -8.47 -4.66
C VAL A 14 4.72 -8.58 -5.70
N LEU A 15 3.54 -9.06 -5.30
CA LEU A 15 2.42 -9.23 -6.20
C LEU A 15 1.58 -7.95 -6.39
N VAL A 16 1.63 -7.00 -5.45
CA VAL A 16 0.84 -5.76 -5.48
C VAL A 16 1.57 -4.59 -6.15
N CYS A 17 2.87 -4.73 -6.47
CA CYS A 17 3.57 -3.78 -7.33
C CYS A 17 3.75 -4.37 -8.74
N PRO A 18 2.73 -4.36 -9.60
CA PRO A 18 3.02 -4.39 -11.02
C PRO A 18 3.62 -3.03 -11.35
N SER A 19 4.93 -2.92 -11.36
CA SER A 19 5.58 -1.85 -12.10
C SER A 19 5.31 -2.15 -13.57
N LEU A 20 4.20 -1.64 -14.07
CA LEU A 20 3.80 -1.78 -15.47
C LEU A 20 4.77 -1.09 -16.43
N ALA A 21 5.76 -0.40 -15.88
CA ALA A 21 6.79 0.33 -16.62
C ALA A 21 8.21 0.12 -16.06
N ALA A 22 8.44 -0.89 -15.21
CA ALA A 22 9.79 -1.13 -14.68
C ALA A 22 10.66 -1.85 -15.70
N ASP A 23 11.88 -1.37 -15.88
CA ASP A 23 12.91 -1.97 -16.70
C ASP A 23 13.23 -3.41 -16.25
N LYS A 24 13.84 -4.21 -17.16
CA LYS A 24 14.22 -5.61 -16.89
C LYS A 24 15.12 -5.75 -15.66
N GLU A 25 15.98 -4.79 -15.43
CA GLU A 25 16.97 -4.75 -14.34
C GLU A 25 16.30 -4.54 -12.96
N GLU A 26 15.29 -3.66 -12.88
CA GLU A 26 14.51 -3.39 -11.68
C GLU A 26 13.74 -4.62 -11.19
N LYS A 27 13.16 -5.39 -12.14
CA LYS A 27 12.47 -6.66 -11.84
C LYS A 27 13.39 -7.72 -11.26
N THR A 28 14.69 -7.65 -11.57
CA THR A 28 15.70 -8.61 -11.14
C THR A 28 16.04 -8.42 -9.65
N LYS A 29 16.31 -7.18 -9.20
CA LYS A 29 16.71 -6.88 -7.80
C LYS A 29 15.61 -7.19 -6.78
N VAL A 30 14.38 -6.77 -7.06
CA VAL A 30 13.22 -7.11 -6.20
C VAL A 30 12.96 -8.61 -6.23
N GLY A 31 13.12 -9.25 -7.40
CA GLY A 31 12.99 -10.70 -7.55
C GLY A 31 14.04 -11.48 -6.75
N GLU A 32 15.27 -11.03 -6.76
CA GLU A 32 16.40 -11.63 -6.01
C GLU A 32 16.18 -11.51 -4.48
N ALA A 33 15.83 -10.32 -3.99
CA ALA A 33 15.55 -10.10 -2.57
C ALA A 33 14.39 -10.96 -2.06
N VAL A 34 13.39 -11.21 -2.92
CA VAL A 34 12.25 -12.08 -2.60
C VAL A 34 12.64 -13.55 -2.65
N ALA A 35 13.43 -13.97 -3.65
CA ALA A 35 13.90 -15.34 -3.77
C ALA A 35 14.78 -15.74 -2.57
N GLU A 36 15.69 -14.85 -2.17
CA GLU A 36 16.51 -15.03 -0.96
C GLU A 36 15.63 -15.21 0.29
N ARG A 37 14.57 -14.39 0.42
CA ARG A 37 13.64 -14.48 1.57
C ARG A 37 12.80 -15.76 1.56
N ILE A 38 12.46 -16.28 0.37
CA ILE A 38 11.76 -17.56 0.24
C ILE A 38 12.67 -18.71 0.67
N GLN A 39 13.95 -18.66 0.32
CA GLN A 39 14.95 -19.65 0.75
C GLN A 39 15.09 -19.68 2.27
N ASP A 40 15.03 -18.53 2.94
CA ASP A 40 15.06 -18.43 4.41
C ASP A 40 13.92 -19.19 5.12
N LEU A 41 12.83 -19.53 4.38
CA LEU A 41 11.69 -20.26 4.97
C LEU A 41 11.95 -21.74 5.18
N ASN A 42 13.02 -22.30 4.61
CA ASN A 42 13.36 -23.73 4.70
C ASN A 42 12.13 -24.62 4.49
N LEU A 43 11.42 -24.42 3.38
CA LEU A 43 10.25 -25.21 3.05
C LEU A 43 10.67 -26.66 2.78
N THR A 44 9.79 -27.60 3.14
CA THR A 44 9.98 -28.99 2.69
C THR A 44 9.59 -29.13 1.22
N ASP A 45 10.15 -30.14 0.52
CA ASP A 45 9.85 -30.42 -0.88
C ASP A 45 8.33 -30.56 -1.12
N GLN A 46 7.60 -31.14 -0.14
CA GLN A 46 6.14 -31.27 -0.21
C GLN A 46 5.42 -29.93 -0.12
N GLN A 47 5.92 -29.03 0.73
CA GLN A 47 5.37 -27.67 0.85
C GLN A 47 5.63 -26.87 -0.41
N GLU A 48 6.83 -26.95 -0.97
CA GLU A 48 7.19 -26.30 -2.22
C GLU A 48 6.32 -26.77 -3.38
N ALA A 49 6.14 -28.10 -3.52
CA ALA A 49 5.29 -28.66 -4.57
C ALA A 49 3.84 -28.17 -4.45
N LYS A 50 3.25 -28.22 -3.25
CA LYS A 50 1.87 -27.73 -3.02
C LYS A 50 1.74 -26.24 -3.32
N ILE A 51 2.70 -25.42 -2.91
CA ILE A 51 2.70 -23.97 -3.20
C ILE A 51 2.83 -23.73 -4.71
N ALA A 52 3.67 -24.51 -5.40
CA ALA A 52 3.83 -24.42 -6.84
C ALA A 52 2.52 -24.75 -7.58
N ASP A 53 1.79 -25.77 -7.15
CA ASP A 53 0.49 -26.14 -7.73
C ASP A 53 -0.56 -25.04 -7.50
N ILE A 54 -0.67 -24.48 -6.29
CA ILE A 54 -1.55 -23.36 -5.98
C ILE A 54 -1.21 -22.16 -6.89
N ARG A 55 0.08 -21.78 -6.98
CA ARG A 55 0.54 -20.69 -7.85
C ARG A 55 0.25 -20.95 -9.32
N LYS A 56 0.37 -22.20 -9.80
CA LYS A 56 0.05 -22.56 -11.16
C LYS A 56 -1.43 -22.32 -11.47
N GLU A 57 -2.33 -22.62 -10.53
CA GLU A 57 -3.76 -22.35 -10.66
C GLU A 57 -4.08 -20.86 -10.66
N PHE A 58 -3.48 -20.10 -9.73
CA PHE A 58 -3.80 -18.67 -9.56
C PHE A 58 -3.08 -17.74 -10.53
N ARG A 59 -1.91 -18.15 -11.06
CA ARG A 59 -1.12 -17.33 -12.00
C ARG A 59 -1.93 -16.75 -13.16
N PRO A 60 -2.76 -17.51 -13.90
CA PRO A 60 -3.55 -16.93 -14.98
C PRO A 60 -4.58 -15.90 -14.45
N LYS A 61 -5.24 -16.17 -13.33
CA LYS A 61 -6.22 -15.27 -12.71
C LYS A 61 -5.57 -13.95 -12.26
N VAL A 62 -4.41 -14.04 -11.62
CA VAL A 62 -3.62 -12.87 -11.19
C VAL A 62 -3.13 -12.08 -12.40
N GLN A 63 -2.63 -12.75 -13.45
CA GLN A 63 -2.19 -12.09 -14.67
C GLN A 63 -3.33 -11.38 -15.40
N GLU A 64 -4.51 -11.99 -15.49
CA GLU A 64 -5.69 -11.37 -16.08
C GLU A 64 -6.13 -10.12 -15.31
N ALA A 65 -6.26 -10.23 -13.99
CA ALA A 65 -6.60 -9.09 -13.14
C ALA A 65 -5.55 -7.97 -13.21
N ALA A 66 -4.26 -8.32 -13.25
CA ALA A 66 -3.18 -7.37 -13.41
C ALA A 66 -3.21 -6.68 -14.79
N LYS A 67 -3.48 -7.42 -15.87
CA LYS A 67 -3.64 -6.85 -17.22
C LYS A 67 -4.85 -5.91 -17.29
N ALA A 68 -5.97 -6.27 -16.65
CA ALA A 68 -7.15 -5.41 -16.61
C ALA A 68 -6.84 -4.09 -15.89
N LEU A 69 -6.17 -4.14 -14.74
CA LEU A 69 -5.73 -2.93 -14.03
C LEU A 69 -4.77 -2.12 -14.88
N ALA A 70 -3.81 -2.77 -15.53
CA ALA A 70 -2.86 -2.14 -16.42
C ALA A 70 -3.52 -1.39 -17.57
N GLY A 71 -4.51 -2.02 -18.20
CA GLY A 71 -5.28 -1.40 -19.29
C GLY A 71 -5.97 -0.12 -18.82
N VAL A 72 -6.69 -0.18 -17.70
CA VAL A 72 -7.39 1.00 -17.15
C VAL A 72 -6.42 2.14 -16.80
N VAL A 73 -5.27 1.81 -16.18
CA VAL A 73 -4.23 2.80 -15.84
C VAL A 73 -3.62 3.41 -17.09
N LYS A 74 -3.35 2.61 -18.13
CA LYS A 74 -2.82 3.09 -19.40
C LYS A 74 -3.81 4.04 -20.10
N ASP A 75 -5.09 3.67 -20.15
CA ASP A 75 -6.12 4.52 -20.75
C ASP A 75 -6.24 5.87 -20.03
N GLU A 76 -6.15 5.88 -18.68
CA GLU A 76 -6.09 7.11 -17.90
C GLU A 76 -4.84 7.94 -18.25
N GLU A 77 -3.68 7.30 -18.33
CA GLU A 77 -2.42 7.95 -18.68
C GLU A 77 -2.46 8.56 -20.08
N ASP A 78 -2.98 7.85 -21.07
CA ASP A 78 -3.09 8.32 -22.44
C ASP A 78 -3.98 9.59 -22.52
N LYS A 79 -5.09 9.62 -21.77
CA LYS A 79 -5.94 10.82 -21.66
C LYS A 79 -5.22 11.97 -20.95
N ILE A 80 -4.49 11.70 -19.86
CA ILE A 80 -3.68 12.70 -19.16
C ILE A 80 -2.62 13.27 -20.10
N GLN A 81 -1.91 12.43 -20.84
CA GLN A 81 -0.90 12.85 -21.79
C GLN A 81 -1.47 13.75 -22.90
N ALA A 82 -2.71 13.50 -23.34
CA ALA A 82 -3.36 14.31 -24.35
C ALA A 82 -3.67 15.76 -23.89
N VAL A 83 -3.80 15.99 -22.58
CA VAL A 83 -4.03 17.32 -21.98
C VAL A 83 -2.74 18.12 -21.82
N LEU A 84 -1.59 17.44 -21.72
CA LEU A 84 -0.29 18.05 -21.44
C LEU A 84 0.43 18.50 -22.71
N THR A 85 1.21 19.59 -22.60
CA THR A 85 2.15 19.98 -23.66
C THR A 85 3.30 18.97 -23.77
N PRO A 86 4.06 18.97 -24.90
CA PRO A 86 5.24 18.11 -25.04
C PRO A 86 6.23 18.27 -23.86
N GLU A 87 6.55 19.50 -23.48
CA GLU A 87 7.49 19.79 -22.39
C GLU A 87 6.97 19.29 -21.02
N GLN A 88 5.65 19.40 -20.81
CA GLN A 88 5.01 18.86 -19.59
C GLN A 88 5.03 17.33 -19.58
N ARG A 89 4.89 16.68 -20.75
CA ARG A 89 5.00 15.22 -20.88
C ARG A 89 6.38 14.71 -20.52
N ASP A 90 7.42 15.38 -21.01
CA ASP A 90 8.82 15.02 -20.70
C ASP A 90 9.10 15.16 -19.20
N LYS A 91 8.62 16.25 -18.58
CA LYS A 91 8.72 16.40 -17.11
C LYS A 91 7.98 15.30 -16.35
N VAL A 92 6.75 14.95 -16.76
CA VAL A 92 6.00 13.86 -16.13
C VAL A 92 6.70 12.52 -16.31
N LYS A 93 7.35 12.29 -17.44
CA LYS A 93 8.16 11.08 -17.69
C LYS A 93 9.34 11.01 -16.72
N ALA A 94 10.14 12.07 -16.62
CA ALA A 94 11.26 12.15 -15.69
C ALA A 94 10.81 11.93 -14.23
N MET A 95 9.68 12.55 -13.82
CA MET A 95 9.09 12.33 -12.49
C MET A 95 8.65 10.88 -12.24
N LYS A 96 8.22 10.15 -13.29
CA LYS A 96 7.83 8.74 -13.16
C LYS A 96 9.05 7.86 -13.00
N GLU A 97 10.11 8.11 -13.74
CA GLU A 97 11.39 7.41 -13.65
C GLU A 97 11.98 7.59 -12.25
N GLU A 98 12.11 8.81 -11.75
CA GLU A 98 12.54 9.11 -10.37
C GLU A 98 11.69 8.40 -9.30
N ARG A 99 10.37 8.36 -9.49
CA ARG A 99 9.47 7.65 -8.56
C ARG A 99 9.59 6.12 -8.64
N ALA A 100 9.98 5.58 -9.79
CA ALA A 100 10.21 4.15 -9.95
C ALA A 100 11.46 3.73 -9.17
N GLU A 101 12.59 4.42 -9.40
CA GLU A 101 13.83 4.22 -8.66
C GLU A 101 13.63 4.28 -7.14
N HIS A 102 12.92 5.33 -6.69
CA HIS A 102 12.68 5.51 -5.26
C HIS A 102 11.73 4.46 -4.65
N ARG A 103 10.84 3.84 -5.44
CA ARG A 103 9.99 2.73 -4.98
C ARG A 103 10.80 1.46 -4.79
N GLU A 104 11.71 1.18 -5.70
CA GLU A 104 12.61 0.02 -5.61
C GLU A 104 13.45 0.10 -4.35
N GLU A 105 14.12 1.23 -4.11
CA GLU A 105 14.88 1.48 -2.88
C GLU A 105 14.02 1.26 -1.63
N CYS A 106 12.78 1.74 -1.62
CA CYS A 106 11.86 1.54 -0.49
C CYS A 106 11.51 0.08 -0.25
N VAL A 107 11.36 -0.73 -1.30
CA VAL A 107 11.03 -2.16 -1.17
C VAL A 107 12.24 -2.93 -0.67
N VAL A 108 13.40 -2.74 -1.30
CA VAL A 108 14.66 -3.37 -0.88
C VAL A 108 14.96 -3.01 0.59
N HIS A 109 14.87 -1.74 0.93
CA HIS A 109 15.11 -1.27 2.30
C HIS A 109 14.11 -1.83 3.33
N ALA A 110 12.83 -1.95 2.97
CA ALA A 110 11.83 -2.56 3.85
C ALA A 110 12.12 -4.05 4.11
N ILE A 111 12.63 -4.76 3.12
CA ILE A 111 13.04 -6.18 3.26
C ILE A 111 14.29 -6.27 4.14
N THR A 112 15.28 -5.42 3.90
CA THR A 112 16.53 -5.36 4.68
C THR A 112 16.25 -5.04 6.14
N ASN A 113 15.45 -4.01 6.43
CA ASN A 113 15.12 -3.61 7.79
C ASN A 113 14.37 -4.68 8.60
N LEU A 114 13.58 -5.54 7.93
CA LEU A 114 12.94 -6.68 8.59
C LEU A 114 13.96 -7.78 8.96
N LYS A 115 15.03 -7.95 8.16
CA LYS A 115 16.16 -8.84 8.50
C LYS A 115 16.98 -8.29 9.66
N GLU A 116 17.25 -6.98 9.66
CA GLU A 116 18.05 -6.32 10.68
C GLU A 116 17.47 -6.39 12.09
N LEU A 117 16.16 -6.56 12.22
CA LEU A 117 15.52 -6.76 13.52
C LEU A 117 15.80 -8.12 14.15
N ASP A 118 16.30 -9.11 13.39
CA ASP A 118 16.66 -10.45 13.84
C ASP A 118 15.64 -11.06 14.83
N LEU A 119 14.35 -10.94 14.48
CA LEU A 119 13.26 -11.46 15.32
C LEU A 119 13.33 -12.98 15.39
N THR A 120 13.34 -13.51 16.60
CA THR A 120 13.21 -14.95 16.84
C THR A 120 11.81 -15.45 16.49
N ASP A 121 11.67 -16.75 16.22
CA ASP A 121 10.35 -17.37 15.96
C ASP A 121 9.36 -17.14 17.11
N ALA A 122 9.85 -17.13 18.35
CA ALA A 122 9.03 -16.87 19.54
C ALA A 122 8.53 -15.41 19.57
N GLU A 123 9.36 -14.45 19.25
CA GLU A 123 8.97 -13.03 19.17
C GLU A 123 7.98 -12.80 18.02
N MET A 124 8.22 -13.39 16.86
CA MET A 124 7.31 -13.29 15.73
C MET A 124 5.94 -13.92 16.02
N ALA A 125 5.90 -15.04 16.73
CA ALA A 125 4.66 -15.68 17.16
C ALA A 125 3.87 -14.77 18.12
N LYS A 126 4.55 -14.18 19.13
CA LYS A 126 3.93 -13.23 20.07
C LYS A 126 3.40 -11.99 19.36
N ILE A 127 4.18 -11.39 18.47
CA ILE A 127 3.73 -10.24 17.65
C ILE A 127 2.51 -10.63 16.79
N GLY A 128 2.50 -11.87 16.27
CA GLY A 128 1.36 -12.41 15.52
C GLY A 128 0.08 -12.48 16.33
N GLU A 129 0.15 -12.95 17.58
CA GLU A 129 -1.00 -13.02 18.49
C GLU A 129 -1.48 -11.61 18.91
N ILE A 130 -0.57 -10.69 19.22
CA ILE A 130 -0.92 -9.29 19.50
C ILE A 130 -1.69 -8.68 18.31
N ARG A 131 -1.17 -8.81 17.10
CA ARG A 131 -1.85 -8.30 15.90
C ARG A 131 -3.20 -8.96 15.64
N LYS A 132 -3.34 -10.25 15.95
CA LYS A 132 -4.59 -10.98 15.81
C LYS A 132 -5.65 -10.45 16.77
N GLU A 133 -5.26 -10.04 17.97
CA GLU A 133 -6.16 -9.40 18.93
C GLU A 133 -6.59 -7.99 18.50
N PHE A 134 -5.65 -7.14 18.08
CA PHE A 134 -5.94 -5.73 17.78
C PHE A 134 -6.61 -5.52 16.42
N ARG A 135 -6.31 -6.36 15.43
CA ARG A 135 -6.84 -6.21 14.07
C ARG A 135 -8.37 -6.12 13.98
N PRO A 136 -9.17 -6.96 14.66
CA PRO A 136 -10.63 -6.84 14.64
C PRO A 136 -11.12 -5.57 15.35
N LYS A 137 -10.46 -5.13 16.43
CA LYS A 137 -10.82 -3.90 17.17
C LYS A 137 -10.62 -2.68 16.28
N ILE A 138 -9.45 -2.59 15.62
CA ILE A 138 -9.12 -1.51 14.68
C ILE A 138 -10.07 -1.53 13.48
N ALA A 139 -10.37 -2.71 12.93
CA ALA A 139 -11.31 -2.84 11.81
C ALA A 139 -12.71 -2.35 12.17
N LYS A 140 -13.22 -2.70 13.37
CA LYS A 140 -14.51 -2.23 13.88
C LYS A 140 -14.56 -0.71 14.04
N ALA A 141 -13.52 -0.12 14.62
CA ALA A 141 -13.44 1.34 14.76
C ALA A 141 -13.38 2.05 13.40
N MET A 142 -12.62 1.50 12.43
CA MET A 142 -12.58 2.00 11.05
C MET A 142 -13.92 1.90 10.33
N GLU A 143 -14.69 0.84 10.59
CA GLU A 143 -16.05 0.68 10.06
C GLU A 143 -16.99 1.73 10.67
N GLY A 144 -16.89 1.99 11.96
CA GLY A 144 -17.58 3.08 12.65
C GLY A 144 -17.36 4.43 11.97
N LEU A 145 -16.12 4.76 11.61
CA LEU A 145 -15.79 5.98 10.86
C LEU A 145 -16.50 6.06 9.50
N ARG A 146 -16.58 4.94 8.77
CA ARG A 146 -17.26 4.89 7.47
C ARG A 146 -18.77 5.08 7.61
N GLY A 147 -19.36 4.63 8.72
CA GLY A 147 -20.78 4.74 9.02
C GLY A 147 -21.24 6.15 9.40
N ILE A 148 -20.32 7.06 9.79
CA ILE A 148 -20.70 8.43 10.18
C ILE A 148 -21.19 9.26 9.00
N LEU A 149 -20.61 9.06 7.81
CA LEU A 149 -20.93 9.84 6.63
C LEU A 149 -22.24 9.35 5.98
N THR A 150 -23.11 10.28 5.64
CA THR A 150 -24.26 10.01 4.77
C THR A 150 -23.77 9.64 3.36
N ASP A 151 -24.63 9.01 2.55
CA ASP A 151 -24.27 8.64 1.19
C ASP A 151 -23.96 9.87 0.31
N ALA A 152 -24.65 10.97 0.52
CA ALA A 152 -24.34 12.25 -0.11
C ALA A 152 -22.94 12.77 0.27
N GLN A 153 -22.57 12.67 1.56
CA GLN A 153 -21.24 13.06 2.02
C GLN A 153 -20.14 12.10 1.51
N LYS A 154 -20.41 10.81 1.41
CA LYS A 154 -19.48 9.85 0.78
C LYS A 154 -19.19 10.24 -0.67
N LYS A 155 -20.23 10.55 -1.43
CA LYS A 155 -20.10 11.03 -2.80
C LYS A 155 -19.32 12.35 -2.86
N THR A 156 -19.67 13.33 -2.01
CA THR A 156 -18.92 14.61 -1.92
C THR A 156 -17.45 14.38 -1.63
N ARG A 157 -17.13 13.43 -0.74
CA ARG A 157 -15.74 13.05 -0.44
C ARG A 157 -15.03 12.46 -1.66
N GLU A 158 -15.68 11.57 -2.38
CA GLU A 158 -15.15 10.96 -3.59
C GLU A 158 -14.89 12.00 -4.68
N ASP A 159 -15.85 12.88 -4.92
CA ASP A 159 -15.73 13.98 -5.89
C ASP A 159 -14.59 14.94 -5.51
N ALA A 160 -14.49 15.32 -4.24
CA ALA A 160 -13.45 16.21 -3.75
C ALA A 160 -12.05 15.57 -3.86
N LEU A 161 -11.93 14.27 -3.56
CA LEU A 161 -10.67 13.53 -3.73
C LEU A 161 -10.32 13.36 -5.21
N ALA A 162 -11.30 13.11 -6.09
CA ALA A 162 -11.09 13.03 -7.54
C ALA A 162 -10.61 14.37 -8.10
N ALA A 163 -11.15 15.48 -7.58
CA ALA A 163 -10.70 16.84 -7.93
C ALA A 163 -9.32 17.21 -7.35
N GLY A 164 -8.65 16.28 -6.65
CA GLY A 164 -7.31 16.51 -6.09
C GLY A 164 -7.28 17.46 -4.90
N LYS A 165 -8.43 17.71 -4.24
CA LYS A 165 -8.50 18.57 -3.07
C LYS A 165 -7.67 18.04 -1.91
N SER A 166 -7.06 18.95 -1.17
CA SER A 166 -6.32 18.62 0.05
C SER A 166 -7.26 18.02 1.11
N ARG A 167 -6.69 17.32 2.10
CA ARG A 167 -7.46 16.75 3.21
C ARG A 167 -8.32 17.81 3.93
N LYS A 168 -7.82 19.04 4.07
CA LYS A 168 -8.52 20.16 4.70
C LYS A 168 -9.73 20.56 3.87
N GLU A 169 -9.55 20.77 2.58
CA GLU A 169 -10.64 21.13 1.66
C GLU A 169 -11.70 20.03 1.54
N VAL A 170 -11.28 18.76 1.57
CA VAL A 170 -12.21 17.62 1.63
C VAL A 170 -13.08 17.68 2.90
N MET A 171 -12.46 17.91 4.06
CA MET A 171 -13.17 18.02 5.33
C MET A 171 -14.14 19.21 5.35
N GLU A 172 -13.74 20.35 4.80
CA GLU A 172 -14.60 21.53 4.66
C GLU A 172 -15.79 21.27 3.72
N ALA A 173 -15.54 20.58 2.59
CA ALA A 173 -16.59 20.22 1.62
C ALA A 173 -17.63 19.26 2.19
N LEU A 174 -17.24 18.40 3.12
CA LEU A 174 -18.17 17.45 3.78
C LEU A 174 -19.23 18.11 4.65
N LYS A 175 -19.01 19.34 5.11
CA LYS A 175 -19.93 20.10 5.98
C LYS A 175 -20.47 19.22 7.11
N LEU A 176 -19.58 18.54 7.82
CA LEU A 176 -19.97 17.66 8.92
C LEU A 176 -20.77 18.41 9.98
N THR A 177 -21.84 17.81 10.46
CA THR A 177 -22.56 18.31 11.63
C THR A 177 -21.67 18.22 12.87
N ASP A 178 -22.01 18.95 13.93
CA ASP A 178 -21.23 18.92 15.17
C ASP A 178 -21.30 17.54 15.85
N ASP A 179 -22.43 16.85 15.73
CA ASP A 179 -22.56 15.44 16.15
C ASP A 179 -21.63 14.52 15.37
N GLN A 180 -21.55 14.68 14.05
CA GLN A 180 -20.61 13.92 13.23
C GLN A 180 -19.15 14.22 13.58
N LYS A 181 -18.77 15.47 13.80
CA LYS A 181 -17.44 15.88 14.24
C LYS A 181 -17.07 15.23 15.58
N THR A 182 -17.97 15.26 16.54
CA THR A 182 -17.79 14.63 17.85
C THR A 182 -17.56 13.12 17.72
N LYS A 183 -18.36 12.44 16.89
CA LYS A 183 -18.20 10.99 16.63
C LYS A 183 -16.88 10.68 15.93
N VAL A 184 -16.48 11.46 14.93
CA VAL A 184 -15.18 11.32 14.24
C VAL A 184 -14.03 11.48 15.22
N GLU A 185 -14.12 12.48 16.11
CA GLU A 185 -13.08 12.74 17.12
C GLU A 185 -13.01 11.59 18.14
N ALA A 186 -14.14 11.10 18.62
CA ALA A 186 -14.20 9.98 19.55
C ALA A 186 -13.59 8.71 18.96
N ILE A 187 -13.98 8.33 17.74
CA ILE A 187 -13.40 7.16 17.05
C ILE A 187 -11.93 7.40 16.71
N GLY A 188 -11.55 8.63 16.37
CA GLY A 188 -10.15 8.98 16.13
C GLY A 188 -9.28 8.78 17.37
N LYS A 189 -9.77 9.14 18.56
CA LYS A 189 -9.11 8.90 19.84
C LYS A 189 -9.04 7.40 20.16
N GLU A 190 -10.13 6.66 19.94
CA GLU A 190 -10.18 5.20 20.11
C GLU A 190 -9.12 4.50 19.23
N LEU A 191 -9.10 4.82 17.93
CA LEU A 191 -8.10 4.29 17.00
C LEU A 191 -6.66 4.61 17.44
N ALA A 192 -6.40 5.85 17.85
CA ALA A 192 -5.08 6.24 18.35
C ALA A 192 -4.67 5.45 19.59
N THR A 193 -5.61 5.19 20.48
CA THR A 193 -5.38 4.36 21.70
C THR A 193 -5.09 2.91 21.31
N LEU A 194 -5.93 2.29 20.46
CA LEU A 194 -5.73 0.91 20.01
C LEU A 194 -4.38 0.71 19.32
N VAL A 195 -4.00 1.63 18.43
CA VAL A 195 -2.70 1.56 17.74
C VAL A 195 -1.54 1.73 18.71
N ARG A 196 -1.67 2.63 19.70
CA ARG A 196 -0.65 2.82 20.71
C ARG A 196 -0.48 1.58 21.58
N GLU A 197 -1.57 1.00 22.08
CA GLU A 197 -1.56 -0.22 22.87
C GLU A 197 -0.96 -1.41 22.10
N GLU A 198 -1.33 -1.58 20.81
CA GLU A 198 -0.72 -2.60 19.96
C GLU A 198 0.79 -2.38 19.85
N MET A 199 1.22 -1.12 19.61
CA MET A 199 2.65 -0.81 19.50
C MET A 199 3.42 -0.96 20.80
N GLU A 200 2.81 -0.67 21.95
CA GLU A 200 3.39 -0.89 23.27
C GLU A 200 3.60 -2.38 23.53
N GLN A 201 2.57 -3.20 23.31
CA GLN A 201 2.67 -4.66 23.47
C GLN A 201 3.69 -5.29 22.50
N VAL A 202 3.74 -4.82 21.23
CA VAL A 202 4.79 -5.25 20.29
C VAL A 202 6.17 -4.79 20.79
N GLY A 203 6.27 -3.58 21.31
CA GLY A 203 7.50 -3.08 21.90
C GLY A 203 7.99 -3.92 23.08
N ASP A 204 7.10 -4.45 23.92
CA ASP A 204 7.46 -5.30 25.06
C ASP A 204 8.01 -6.68 24.66
N VAL A 205 7.71 -7.13 23.45
CA VAL A 205 8.27 -8.36 22.88
C VAL A 205 9.73 -8.16 22.44
N LEU A 206 10.11 -6.95 22.05
CA LEU A 206 11.42 -6.62 21.50
C LEU A 206 12.46 -6.39 22.60
N ASN A 207 13.69 -6.86 22.40
CA ASN A 207 14.83 -6.50 23.23
C ASN A 207 15.31 -5.05 22.96
N ALA A 208 16.27 -4.56 23.74
CA ALA A 208 16.76 -3.18 23.64
C ALA A 208 17.37 -2.87 22.27
N GLU A 209 18.21 -3.75 21.74
CA GLU A 209 18.84 -3.58 20.42
C GLU A 209 17.82 -3.53 19.28
N GLN A 210 16.80 -4.41 19.34
CA GLN A 210 15.71 -4.41 18.37
C GLN A 210 14.85 -3.13 18.44
N LYS A 211 14.67 -2.59 19.66
CA LYS A 211 13.97 -1.30 19.86
C LYS A 211 14.71 -0.14 19.24
N ASP A 212 16.03 -0.10 19.40
CA ASP A 212 16.88 0.94 18.81
C ASP A 212 16.86 0.86 17.28
N LYS A 213 17.07 -0.32 16.70
CA LYS A 213 16.94 -0.57 15.27
C LYS A 213 15.55 -0.16 14.72
N LEU A 214 14.48 -0.48 15.45
CA LEU A 214 13.12 -0.08 15.07
C LEU A 214 12.93 1.44 15.11
N GLN A 215 13.60 2.14 16.04
CA GLN A 215 13.55 3.58 16.10
C GLN A 215 14.28 4.23 14.91
N ASP A 216 15.44 3.73 14.54
CA ASP A 216 16.20 4.18 13.37
C ASP A 216 15.36 4.03 12.09
N VAL A 217 14.75 2.87 11.89
CA VAL A 217 13.81 2.62 10.77
C VAL A 217 12.64 3.61 10.73
N LYS A 218 12.09 3.98 11.91
CA LYS A 218 11.00 4.96 12.00
C LYS A 218 11.47 6.36 11.63
N ASP A 219 12.66 6.74 12.02
CA ASP A 219 13.18 8.08 11.77
C ASP A 219 13.59 8.24 10.31
N GLU A 220 14.26 7.27 9.71
CA GLU A 220 14.50 7.22 8.27
C GLU A 220 13.20 7.28 7.45
N ARG A 221 12.16 6.55 7.88
CA ARG A 221 10.86 6.61 7.22
C ARG A 221 10.24 8.01 7.29
N LYS A 222 10.40 8.73 8.40
CA LYS A 222 9.91 10.13 8.55
C LYS A 222 10.63 11.06 7.59
N GLU A 223 11.95 10.94 7.48
CA GLU A 223 12.76 11.74 6.55
C GLU A 223 12.33 11.47 5.10
N ARG A 224 12.28 10.22 4.68
CA ARG A 224 11.80 9.85 3.33
C ARG A 224 10.39 10.35 3.01
N VAL A 225 9.49 10.40 4.00
CA VAL A 225 8.13 10.98 3.81
C VAL A 225 8.20 12.49 3.64
N ARG A 226 9.10 13.19 4.36
CA ARG A 226 9.30 14.64 4.20
C ARG A 226 9.84 14.97 2.82
N ASP A 227 10.87 14.25 2.38
CA ASP A 227 11.52 14.46 1.09
C ASP A 227 10.52 14.22 -0.06
N ARG A 228 9.77 13.12 -0.01
CA ARG A 228 8.71 12.84 -1.00
C ARG A 228 7.65 13.94 -1.06
N LYS A 229 7.27 14.53 0.07
CA LYS A 229 6.32 15.64 0.08
C LYS A 229 6.93 16.90 -0.54
N ALA A 230 8.19 17.22 -0.22
CA ALA A 230 8.89 18.35 -0.80
C ALA A 230 9.04 18.22 -2.31
N HIS A 231 9.49 17.05 -2.80
CA HIS A 231 9.59 16.73 -4.23
C HIS A 231 8.24 16.78 -4.93
N ALA A 232 7.18 16.22 -4.35
CA ALA A 232 5.84 16.23 -4.95
C ALA A 232 5.30 17.67 -5.11
N ILE A 233 5.59 18.56 -4.15
CA ILE A 233 5.19 19.97 -4.21
C ILE A 233 6.01 20.72 -5.26
N ALA A 234 7.32 20.52 -5.32
CA ALA A 234 8.20 21.10 -6.34
C ALA A 234 7.76 20.69 -7.73
N ASN A 235 7.61 19.39 -7.96
CA ASN A 235 7.21 18.81 -9.23
C ASN A 235 5.82 19.31 -9.70
N ALA A 236 4.86 19.46 -8.80
CA ALA A 236 3.54 20.00 -9.14
C ALA A 236 3.59 21.47 -9.58
N LYS A 237 4.50 22.27 -8.99
CA LYS A 237 4.73 23.66 -9.40
C LYS A 237 5.46 23.74 -10.74
N ASP A 238 6.43 22.88 -10.99
CA ASP A 238 7.24 22.87 -12.20
C ASP A 238 6.46 22.52 -13.48
N LEU A 239 5.32 21.83 -13.32
CA LEU A 239 4.43 21.53 -14.44
C LEU A 239 3.70 22.76 -14.97
N ASN A 240 3.55 23.84 -14.19
CA ASN A 240 2.89 25.09 -14.60
C ASN A 240 1.57 24.85 -15.35
N LEU A 241 0.71 23.97 -14.81
CA LEU A 241 -0.56 23.62 -15.42
C LEU A 241 -1.50 24.84 -15.46
N THR A 242 -2.11 25.07 -16.61
CA THR A 242 -3.19 26.07 -16.72
C THR A 242 -4.44 25.60 -15.95
N ASP A 243 -5.34 26.52 -15.64
CA ASP A 243 -6.58 26.16 -14.92
C ASP A 243 -7.49 25.28 -15.78
N GLU A 244 -7.48 25.46 -17.10
CA GLU A 244 -8.17 24.55 -18.03
C GLU A 244 -7.58 23.14 -18.00
N GLN A 245 -6.24 23.00 -18.00
CA GLN A 245 -5.58 21.71 -17.86
C GLN A 245 -5.91 21.05 -16.53
N LYS A 246 -5.88 21.81 -15.42
CA LYS A 246 -6.26 21.30 -14.08
C LYS A 246 -7.70 20.77 -14.07
N SER A 247 -8.63 21.49 -14.69
CA SER A 247 -10.03 21.06 -14.79
C SER A 247 -10.15 19.75 -15.59
N LYS A 248 -9.55 19.68 -16.79
CA LYS A 248 -9.56 18.47 -17.61
C LYS A 248 -8.94 17.26 -16.91
N LEU A 249 -7.82 17.47 -16.20
CA LEU A 249 -7.18 16.42 -15.41
C LEU A 249 -8.05 15.94 -14.24
N ALA A 250 -8.79 16.85 -13.61
CA ALA A 250 -9.74 16.50 -12.55
C ALA A 250 -10.88 15.63 -13.09
N ASP A 251 -11.43 15.97 -14.27
CA ASP A 251 -12.49 15.20 -14.93
C ASP A 251 -12.01 13.80 -15.33
N ILE A 252 -10.81 13.68 -15.91
CA ILE A 252 -10.19 12.38 -16.23
C ILE A 252 -10.05 11.55 -14.96
N ARG A 253 -9.50 12.10 -13.87
CA ARG A 253 -9.35 11.39 -12.60
C ARG A 253 -10.69 10.97 -12.01
N LYS A 254 -11.71 11.79 -12.11
CA LYS A 254 -13.07 11.49 -11.67
C LYS A 254 -13.66 10.29 -12.43
N GLU A 255 -13.44 10.23 -13.74
CA GLU A 255 -13.87 9.13 -14.60
C GLU A 255 -13.13 7.81 -14.27
N TYR A 256 -11.79 7.87 -14.13
CA TYR A 256 -10.96 6.67 -14.06
C TYR A 256 -10.79 6.12 -12.65
N ARG A 257 -10.89 6.94 -11.62
CA ARG A 257 -10.71 6.52 -10.24
C ARG A 257 -11.56 5.32 -9.84
N PRO A 258 -12.89 5.27 -10.09
CA PRO A 258 -13.69 4.09 -9.76
C PRO A 258 -13.24 2.86 -10.57
N LYS A 259 -12.88 3.02 -11.84
CA LYS A 259 -12.39 1.93 -12.70
C LYS A 259 -11.07 1.34 -12.17
N VAL A 260 -10.12 2.20 -11.78
CA VAL A 260 -8.83 1.79 -11.17
C VAL A 260 -9.07 1.10 -9.83
N GLN A 261 -9.98 1.64 -9.00
CA GLN A 261 -10.32 1.02 -7.71
C GLN A 261 -10.95 -0.36 -7.88
N ASP A 262 -11.88 -0.52 -8.82
CA ASP A 262 -12.54 -1.80 -9.09
C ASP A 262 -11.54 -2.84 -9.61
N ALA A 263 -10.73 -2.49 -10.61
CA ALA A 263 -9.70 -3.37 -11.13
C ALA A 263 -8.64 -3.72 -10.06
N GLY A 264 -8.23 -2.74 -9.24
CA GLY A 264 -7.31 -2.96 -8.13
C GLY A 264 -7.90 -3.86 -7.03
N ASN A 265 -9.19 -3.73 -6.75
CA ASN A 265 -9.88 -4.60 -5.79
C ASN A 265 -9.98 -6.04 -6.31
N LYS A 266 -10.29 -6.25 -7.59
CA LYS A 266 -10.30 -7.58 -8.21
C LYS A 266 -8.94 -8.27 -8.09
N LEU A 267 -7.87 -7.58 -8.44
CA LEU A 267 -6.50 -8.10 -8.27
C LEU A 267 -6.21 -8.45 -6.81
N ARG A 268 -6.57 -7.58 -5.87
CA ARG A 268 -6.35 -7.81 -4.43
C ARG A 268 -7.13 -9.02 -3.91
N VAL A 269 -8.38 -9.20 -4.35
CA VAL A 269 -9.21 -10.35 -3.98
C VAL A 269 -8.57 -11.63 -4.49
N THR A 270 -8.17 -11.69 -5.76
CA THR A 270 -7.52 -12.87 -6.37
C THR A 270 -6.23 -13.25 -5.62
N ILE A 271 -5.39 -12.27 -5.29
CA ILE A 271 -4.17 -12.50 -4.51
C ILE A 271 -4.50 -13.01 -3.10
N ARG A 272 -5.55 -12.47 -2.47
CA ARG A 272 -5.97 -12.93 -1.14
C ARG A 272 -6.46 -14.37 -1.17
N GLU A 273 -7.21 -14.77 -2.20
CA GLU A 273 -7.68 -16.15 -2.38
C GLU A 273 -6.49 -17.11 -2.53
N GLU A 274 -5.48 -16.76 -3.32
CA GLU A 274 -4.23 -17.51 -3.44
C GLU A 274 -3.55 -17.67 -2.07
N LEU A 275 -3.40 -16.59 -1.33
CA LEU A 275 -2.77 -16.59 -0.01
C LEU A 275 -3.53 -17.43 1.02
N VAL A 276 -4.86 -17.43 0.98
CA VAL A 276 -5.69 -18.26 1.87
C VAL A 276 -5.42 -19.75 1.63
N GLN A 277 -5.07 -20.16 0.41
CA GLN A 277 -4.70 -21.55 0.11
C GLN A 277 -3.22 -21.86 0.49
N ILE A 278 -2.32 -20.91 0.34
CA ILE A 278 -0.89 -21.09 0.69
C ILE A 278 -0.67 -21.16 2.21
N VAL A 279 -1.36 -20.32 2.98
CA VAL A 279 -1.15 -20.22 4.44
C VAL A 279 -1.29 -21.55 5.19
N PRO A 280 -2.28 -22.43 4.92
CA PRO A 280 -2.35 -23.74 5.57
C PRO A 280 -1.18 -24.66 5.21
N VAL A 281 -0.64 -24.59 4.01
CA VAL A 281 0.52 -25.39 3.57
C VAL A 281 1.77 -25.06 4.39
N LEU A 282 1.92 -23.79 4.77
CA LEU A 282 3.04 -23.32 5.60
C LEU A 282 2.91 -23.74 7.07
N LYS A 283 1.70 -24.13 7.51
CA LYS A 283 1.44 -24.53 8.91
C LYS A 283 1.60 -26.02 9.20
N GLY A 284 1.47 -26.85 8.17
CA GLY A 284 1.60 -28.31 8.25
C GLY A 284 2.97 -28.76 7.90
#